data_ee7dabda426b0e565e47925f0a9f1d97
#
_entry.id   ee7dabda426b0e565e47925f0a9f1d97
#
_cell.length_a   1.000
_cell.length_b   1.000
_cell.length_c   1.000
_cell.angle_alpha   90.00
_cell.angle_beta   90.00
_cell.angle_gamma   90.00
#
_symmetry.space_group_name_H-M   'P 1'
#
loop_
_entity.id
_entity.type
_entity.pdbx_description
1 polymer ?
#
loop_
_entity_poly.entity_id
_entity_poly.type
_entity_poly.pdbx_seq_one_letter_code
_entity_poly.pdbx_strand_id
1 'polypeptide(L)'
;MDFKSMSPHYEYLRKKWIGRHRTIQNKFWEKHGESLKHLALGSLGGLMLLTAPHQPQLLSQNLVVSSKNALDGFDRNVLLAKVLSENVPPEVRPLDPAEEKNITEILSRTFGFKVTAKLDNLRLNRNYGLIGGEQHLYRYPGDNLHAHADTTSDWANYGEAGIAPSLGAWGYFAPSKTSFTDADKQKERYYLAIQTFLASGFAENFARYRDFFKFRKMLVVNPKTGQAVVAVIGDAGPAEWTGKHLGGSPEVMDMVGLATGPRKGPVLYFFIDDPENKVPLGPVSV
;
A
#
# COMPACT_ATOMS: atom_id res chain seq x y z
N MET A 1 -18.57 11.21 23.22
CA MET A 1 -19.66 10.26 23.53
C MET A 1 -19.02 8.91 23.80
N ASP A 2 -19.07 8.47 25.08
CA ASP A 2 -18.56 7.16 25.47
C ASP A 2 -19.58 6.07 25.06
N PHE A 3 -19.26 5.32 24.02
CA PHE A 3 -20.01 4.11 23.69
C PHE A 3 -19.70 3.00 24.70
N LYS A 4 -20.56 2.82 25.69
CA LYS A 4 -20.53 1.60 26.51
C LYS A 4 -21.11 0.45 25.73
N SER A 5 -20.27 -0.51 25.33
CA SER A 5 -20.71 -1.77 24.76
C SER A 5 -21.43 -2.61 25.83
N MET A 6 -22.60 -3.12 25.50
CA MET A 6 -23.41 -3.99 26.40
C MET A 6 -22.89 -5.44 26.49
N SER A 7 -21.78 -5.79 25.87
CA SER A 7 -21.20 -7.15 25.91
C SER A 7 -19.99 -7.22 26.85
N PRO A 8 -20.06 -7.96 28.00
CA PRO A 8 -18.96 -8.12 28.92
C PRO A 8 -17.68 -8.72 28.28
N HIS A 9 -17.85 -9.56 27.27
CA HIS A 9 -16.77 -10.19 26.53
C HIS A 9 -15.97 -9.17 25.69
N TYR A 10 -16.67 -8.23 25.05
CA TYR A 10 -16.04 -7.16 24.29
C TYR A 10 -15.20 -6.22 25.16
N GLU A 11 -15.73 -5.85 26.35
CA GLU A 11 -14.99 -5.02 27.30
C GLU A 11 -13.74 -5.72 27.85
N TYR A 12 -13.80 -7.02 28.07
CA TYR A 12 -12.64 -7.84 28.46
C TYR A 12 -11.57 -7.84 27.37
N LEU A 13 -11.96 -8.09 26.12
CA LEU A 13 -11.04 -8.07 24.99
C LEU A 13 -10.44 -6.68 24.79
N ARG A 14 -11.23 -5.63 24.85
CA ARG A 14 -10.76 -4.23 24.74
C ARG A 14 -9.71 -3.90 25.80
N LYS A 15 -9.96 -4.23 27.05
CA LYS A 15 -9.00 -4.02 28.16
C LYS A 15 -7.72 -4.82 27.96
N LYS A 16 -7.81 -6.07 27.50
CA LYS A 16 -6.67 -6.92 27.20
C LYS A 16 -5.82 -6.35 26.05
N TRP A 17 -6.44 -5.82 25.00
CA TRP A 17 -5.74 -5.19 23.88
C TRP A 17 -5.08 -3.87 24.26
N ILE A 18 -5.76 -3.00 25.01
CA ILE A 18 -5.19 -1.75 25.52
C ILE A 18 -3.97 -2.03 26.43
N GLY A 19 -4.06 -3.02 27.31
CA GLY A 19 -2.95 -3.43 28.18
C GLY A 19 -1.75 -3.93 27.35
N ARG A 20 -2.00 -4.77 26.33
CA ARG A 20 -0.96 -5.29 25.44
C ARG A 20 -0.30 -4.19 24.60
N HIS A 21 -1.09 -3.26 24.08
CA HIS A 21 -0.59 -2.11 23.32
C HIS A 21 0.30 -1.21 24.18
N ARG A 22 -0.11 -0.87 25.41
CA ARG A 22 0.71 -0.11 26.35
C ARG A 22 2.02 -0.83 26.69
N THR A 23 1.99 -2.14 26.87
CA THR A 23 3.20 -2.92 27.17
C THR A 23 4.18 -2.90 26.00
N ILE A 24 3.68 -2.99 24.75
CA ILE A 24 4.51 -2.92 23.54
C ILE A 24 5.09 -1.50 23.40
N GLN A 25 4.29 -0.45 23.58
CA GLN A 25 4.77 0.93 23.54
C GLN A 25 5.84 1.19 24.60
N ASN A 26 5.62 0.77 25.85
CA ASN A 26 6.59 0.97 26.92
C ASN A 26 7.92 0.24 26.64
N LYS A 27 7.86 -1.03 26.20
CA LYS A 27 9.06 -1.79 25.80
C LYS A 27 9.79 -1.15 24.63
N PHE A 28 9.07 -0.56 23.70
CA PHE A 28 9.65 0.17 22.56
C PHE A 28 10.39 1.42 23.05
N TRP A 29 9.78 2.24 23.91
CA TRP A 29 10.40 3.43 24.46
C TRP A 29 11.57 3.10 25.40
N GLU A 30 11.47 2.06 26.22
CA GLU A 30 12.59 1.58 27.05
C GLU A 30 13.79 1.15 26.22
N LYS A 31 13.56 0.48 25.09
CA LYS A 31 14.62 -0.07 24.24
C LYS A 31 15.23 0.95 23.27
N HIS A 32 14.46 1.93 22.82
CA HIS A 32 14.83 2.83 21.73
C HIS A 32 14.75 4.33 22.09
N GLY A 33 14.27 4.69 23.26
CA GLY A 33 14.04 6.08 23.68
C GLY A 33 15.29 6.96 23.67
N GLU A 34 16.43 6.43 24.08
CA GLU A 34 17.71 7.16 24.03
C GLU A 34 18.22 7.36 22.60
N SER A 35 18.08 6.35 21.75
CA SER A 35 18.47 6.45 20.33
C SER A 35 17.63 7.49 19.58
N LEU A 36 16.36 7.64 19.94
CA LEU A 36 15.46 8.64 19.35
C LEU A 36 15.79 10.07 19.80
N LYS A 37 16.26 10.28 21.02
CA LYS A 37 16.73 11.60 21.49
C LYS A 37 17.98 12.06 20.73
N HIS A 38 18.91 11.18 20.45
CA HIS A 38 20.12 11.50 19.68
C HIS A 38 19.82 11.77 18.19
N LEU A 39 18.78 11.17 17.65
CA LEU A 39 18.32 11.41 16.26
C LEU A 39 17.68 12.78 16.06
N ALA A 40 16.96 13.29 17.06
CA ALA A 40 16.38 14.64 17.00
C ALA A 40 17.44 15.74 16.88
N LEU A 41 18.66 15.49 17.36
CA LEU A 41 19.80 16.44 17.29
C LEU A 41 20.66 16.26 16.02
N GLY A 42 20.62 15.08 15.38
CA GLY A 42 21.41 14.76 14.18
C GLY A 42 20.70 14.94 12.84
N SER A 43 19.38 15.13 12.84
CA SER A 43 18.55 15.07 11.63
C SER A 43 18.64 16.27 10.68
N LEU A 44 19.18 17.42 11.12
CA LEU A 44 19.37 18.59 10.26
C LEU A 44 20.45 18.38 9.18
N GLY A 45 21.46 17.54 9.42
CA GLY A 45 22.51 17.25 8.43
C GLY A 45 22.08 16.27 7.34
N GLY A 46 21.23 15.29 7.66
CA GLY A 46 20.76 14.28 6.71
C GLY A 46 19.72 14.79 5.71
N LEU A 47 18.91 15.76 6.10
CA LEU A 47 17.89 16.35 5.23
C LEU A 47 18.48 17.22 4.13
N MET A 48 19.63 17.88 4.39
CA MET A 48 20.29 18.71 3.37
C MET A 48 20.89 17.89 2.21
N LEU A 49 21.21 16.62 2.42
CA LEU A 49 21.73 15.74 1.35
C LEU A 49 20.64 15.30 0.35
N LEU A 50 19.36 15.37 0.72
CA LEU A 50 18.23 15.01 -0.15
C LEU A 50 17.70 16.18 -0.99
N THR A 51 18.07 17.43 -0.66
CA THR A 51 17.53 18.64 -1.31
C THR A 51 18.54 19.47 -2.09
N ALA A 52 19.84 19.09 -2.09
CA ALA A 52 20.86 19.84 -2.80
C ALA A 52 20.86 19.56 -4.32
N PRO A 53 20.87 20.59 -5.17
CA PRO A 53 21.01 20.40 -6.61
C PRO A 53 22.40 19.84 -6.95
N HIS A 54 22.43 18.89 -7.88
CA HIS A 54 23.62 18.18 -8.33
C HIS A 54 24.79 19.10 -8.70
N GLN A 55 25.89 18.93 -7.97
CA GLN A 55 27.23 19.15 -8.54
C GLN A 55 28.01 17.82 -8.40
N PRO A 56 28.66 17.36 -9.47
CA PRO A 56 29.31 16.05 -9.46
C PRO A 56 30.75 16.13 -8.94
N GLN A 57 31.12 15.08 -8.21
CA GLN A 57 32.46 14.55 -7.97
C GLN A 57 33.35 15.20 -6.89
N LEU A 58 33.63 14.40 -5.90
CA LEU A 58 34.91 13.98 -5.29
C LEU A 58 34.86 13.58 -3.81
N LEU A 59 33.67 13.45 -3.20
CA LEU A 59 33.55 13.03 -1.78
C LEU A 59 32.72 11.75 -1.57
N SER A 60 32.37 11.03 -2.66
CA SER A 60 31.30 10.03 -2.61
C SER A 60 31.71 8.62 -2.16
N GLN A 61 32.96 8.22 -2.16
CA GLN A 61 33.30 6.82 -1.86
C GLN A 61 33.42 6.50 -0.37
N ASN A 62 33.88 7.41 0.46
CA ASN A 62 34.04 7.14 1.90
C ASN A 62 32.80 7.46 2.74
N LEU A 63 31.93 8.38 2.27
CA LEU A 63 30.67 8.70 2.95
C LEU A 63 29.57 7.67 2.67
N VAL A 64 29.58 7.04 1.49
CA VAL A 64 28.59 5.99 1.11
C VAL A 64 28.82 4.71 1.92
N VAL A 65 30.05 4.32 2.22
CA VAL A 65 30.36 3.14 3.04
C VAL A 65 30.01 3.38 4.52
N SER A 66 30.27 4.60 5.03
CA SER A 66 29.92 4.95 6.41
C SER A 66 28.42 5.13 6.63
N SER A 67 27.69 5.64 5.60
CA SER A 67 26.23 5.80 5.70
C SER A 67 25.47 4.48 5.54
N LYS A 68 25.97 3.50 4.76
CA LYS A 68 25.39 2.17 4.68
C LYS A 68 25.36 1.47 6.06
N ASN A 69 26.48 1.52 6.77
CA ASN A 69 26.59 0.88 8.09
C ASN A 69 25.82 1.62 9.19
N ALA A 70 25.56 2.93 9.04
CA ALA A 70 24.75 3.70 9.99
C ALA A 70 23.24 3.59 9.73
N LEU A 71 22.83 3.22 8.52
CA LEU A 71 21.42 3.06 8.12
C LEU A 71 20.91 1.63 8.27
N ASP A 72 21.77 0.63 8.45
CA ASP A 72 21.34 -0.77 8.67
C ASP A 72 20.57 -1.02 9.97
N GLY A 73 20.46 -0.03 10.86
CA GLY A 73 19.63 -0.07 12.05
C GLY A 73 18.41 0.86 11.99
N PHE A 74 18.22 1.59 10.90
CA PHE A 74 17.11 2.54 10.76
C PHE A 74 16.02 1.96 9.87
N ASP A 75 14.80 1.89 10.39
CA ASP A 75 13.65 1.48 9.59
C ASP A 75 13.37 2.55 8.52
N ARG A 76 13.74 2.27 7.28
CA ARG A 76 13.58 3.16 6.13
C ARG A 76 12.12 3.53 5.89
N ASN A 77 11.19 2.67 6.28
CA ASN A 77 9.77 2.98 6.23
C ASN A 77 9.42 4.16 7.17
N VAL A 78 10.05 4.25 8.33
CA VAL A 78 9.87 5.38 9.26
C VAL A 78 10.36 6.69 8.63
N LEU A 79 11.47 6.66 7.90
CA LEU A 79 11.96 7.84 7.17
C LEU A 79 10.98 8.26 6.07
N LEU A 80 10.49 7.31 5.29
CA LEU A 80 9.49 7.58 4.25
C LEU A 80 8.21 8.14 4.87
N ALA A 81 7.72 7.55 5.97
CA ALA A 81 6.54 8.04 6.67
C ALA A 81 6.72 9.49 7.15
N LYS A 82 7.90 9.83 7.67
CA LYS A 82 8.21 11.20 8.08
C LYS A 82 8.16 12.17 6.88
N VAL A 83 8.84 11.84 5.79
CA VAL A 83 8.83 12.66 4.56
C VAL A 83 7.40 12.83 4.03
N LEU A 84 6.62 11.74 4.00
CA LEU A 84 5.23 11.79 3.54
C LEU A 84 4.33 12.61 4.48
N SER A 85 4.57 12.60 5.79
CA SER A 85 3.80 13.40 6.75
C SER A 85 3.95 14.92 6.53
N GLU A 86 5.04 15.35 5.93
CA GLU A 86 5.32 16.76 5.60
C GLU A 86 4.77 17.18 4.22
N ASN A 87 4.47 16.20 3.35
CA ASN A 87 4.12 16.44 1.95
C ASN A 87 2.70 15.97 1.56
N VAL A 88 2.06 15.15 2.39
CA VAL A 88 0.69 14.66 2.17
C VAL A 88 -0.28 15.48 3.02
N PRO A 89 -1.39 15.97 2.47
CA PRO A 89 -2.37 16.70 3.25
C PRO A 89 -2.92 15.84 4.41
N PRO A 90 -3.18 16.45 5.58
CA PRO A 90 -3.68 15.71 6.75
C PRO A 90 -5.07 15.12 6.51
N GLU A 91 -5.87 15.75 5.67
CA GLU A 91 -7.21 15.30 5.29
C GLU A 91 -7.15 14.47 3.99
N VAL A 92 -7.90 13.38 3.97
CA VAL A 92 -8.02 12.52 2.78
C VAL A 92 -8.90 13.21 1.73
N ARG A 93 -8.26 13.80 0.73
CA ARG A 93 -8.89 14.48 -0.42
C ARG A 93 -8.12 14.17 -1.70
N PRO A 94 -8.67 14.47 -2.89
CA PRO A 94 -7.86 14.48 -4.10
C PRO A 94 -6.66 15.42 -3.94
N LEU A 95 -5.50 14.96 -4.40
CA LEU A 95 -4.28 15.78 -4.44
C LEU A 95 -4.38 16.80 -5.57
N ASP A 96 -3.79 17.97 -5.38
CA ASP A 96 -3.62 18.91 -6.48
C ASP A 96 -2.42 18.51 -7.37
N PRO A 97 -2.25 19.09 -8.56
CA PRO A 97 -1.18 18.73 -9.48
C PRO A 97 0.25 18.92 -8.92
N ALA A 98 0.45 19.91 -8.03
CA ALA A 98 1.76 20.15 -7.43
C ALA A 98 2.07 19.10 -6.35
N GLU A 99 1.08 18.76 -5.52
CA GLU A 99 1.16 17.67 -4.54
C GLU A 99 1.40 16.33 -5.23
N GLU A 100 0.64 16.00 -6.29
CA GLU A 100 0.84 14.76 -7.07
C GLU A 100 2.26 14.68 -7.62
N LYS A 101 2.76 15.76 -8.22
CA LYS A 101 4.11 15.81 -8.78
C LYS A 101 5.17 15.58 -7.70
N ASN A 102 5.10 16.33 -6.60
CA ASN A 102 6.05 16.21 -5.51
C ASN A 102 6.06 14.81 -4.89
N ILE A 103 4.88 14.25 -4.59
CA ILE A 103 4.75 12.92 -4.01
C ILE A 103 5.26 11.84 -4.98
N THR A 104 4.92 11.91 -6.27
CA THR A 104 5.41 10.92 -7.25
C THR A 104 6.92 10.99 -7.45
N GLU A 105 7.56 12.17 -7.34
CA GLU A 105 9.00 12.32 -7.36
C GLU A 105 9.65 11.70 -6.12
N ILE A 106 9.11 11.95 -4.92
CA ILE A 106 9.56 11.32 -3.68
C ILE A 106 9.50 9.79 -3.81
N LEU A 107 8.34 9.25 -4.19
CA LEU A 107 8.13 7.81 -4.31
C LEU A 107 9.02 7.18 -5.40
N SER A 108 9.19 7.84 -6.54
CA SER A 108 10.04 7.33 -7.61
C SER A 108 11.51 7.22 -7.18
N ARG A 109 12.02 8.22 -6.46
CA ARG A 109 13.39 8.20 -5.92
C ARG A 109 13.55 7.13 -4.84
N THR A 110 12.53 6.99 -3.98
CA THR A 110 12.56 6.05 -2.86
C THR A 110 12.60 4.60 -3.33
N PHE A 111 11.76 4.25 -4.31
CA PHE A 111 11.60 2.86 -4.76
C PHE A 111 12.41 2.51 -6.01
N GLY A 112 13.05 3.47 -6.66
CA GLY A 112 13.92 3.24 -7.82
C GLY A 112 13.18 2.89 -9.12
N PHE A 113 11.86 3.13 -9.21
CA PHE A 113 11.08 2.98 -10.42
C PHE A 113 10.11 4.16 -10.61
N LYS A 114 9.66 4.38 -11.84
CA LYS A 114 8.85 5.54 -12.17
C LYS A 114 7.41 5.40 -11.68
N VAL A 115 7.01 6.29 -10.78
CA VAL A 115 5.67 6.43 -10.20
C VAL A 115 5.01 7.66 -10.81
N THR A 116 3.73 7.55 -11.20
CA THR A 116 3.02 8.65 -11.88
C THR A 116 1.52 8.66 -11.58
N ALA A 117 0.93 9.84 -11.51
CA ALA A 117 -0.52 10.03 -11.39
C ALA A 117 -1.25 9.87 -12.73
N LYS A 118 -0.53 9.97 -13.86
CA LYS A 118 -1.07 9.90 -15.21
C LYS A 118 -0.20 9.00 -16.08
N LEU A 119 -0.80 8.00 -16.72
CA LEU A 119 -0.13 7.07 -17.62
C LEU A 119 -0.97 6.92 -18.90
N ASP A 120 -0.34 6.93 -20.09
CA ASP A 120 -1.01 6.86 -21.39
C ASP A 120 -2.16 7.88 -21.55
N ASN A 121 -1.98 9.06 -21.00
CA ASN A 121 -2.99 10.12 -20.89
C ASN A 121 -4.25 9.77 -20.08
N LEU A 122 -4.25 8.65 -19.35
CA LEU A 122 -5.32 8.24 -18.43
C LEU A 122 -4.91 8.46 -16.99
N ARG A 123 -5.88 8.79 -16.15
CA ARG A 123 -5.68 8.98 -14.71
C ARG A 123 -6.92 8.52 -13.92
N LEU A 124 -6.73 8.25 -12.66
CA LEU A 124 -7.82 8.06 -11.71
C LEU A 124 -8.39 9.42 -11.25
N ASN A 125 -9.57 9.40 -10.68
CA ASN A 125 -10.19 10.59 -10.09
C ASN A 125 -9.44 11.11 -8.85
N ARG A 126 -8.62 10.28 -8.22
CA ARG A 126 -7.76 10.62 -7.07
C ARG A 126 -6.59 9.66 -6.95
N ASN A 127 -5.56 10.08 -6.20
CA ASN A 127 -4.38 9.29 -5.88
C ASN A 127 -4.10 9.22 -4.37
N TYR A 128 -4.96 9.80 -3.55
CA TYR A 128 -4.96 9.72 -2.10
C TYR A 128 -6.38 9.40 -1.63
N GLY A 129 -6.56 8.30 -0.90
CA GLY A 129 -7.88 7.81 -0.56
C GLY A 129 -7.90 6.85 0.61
N LEU A 130 -9.10 6.43 1.00
CA LEU A 130 -9.31 5.41 2.03
C LEU A 130 -9.36 4.03 1.37
N ILE A 131 -8.39 3.17 1.69
CA ILE A 131 -8.42 1.75 1.37
C ILE A 131 -9.21 0.99 2.44
N GLY A 132 -9.88 -0.09 2.07
CA GLY A 132 -10.47 -1.05 2.99
C GLY A 132 -10.29 -2.47 2.51
N GLY A 133 -10.35 -3.45 3.42
CA GLY A 133 -10.17 -4.87 3.08
C GLY A 133 -11.24 -5.38 2.12
N GLU A 134 -10.82 -6.20 1.17
CA GLU A 134 -11.63 -6.99 0.24
C GLU A 134 -11.46 -8.49 0.52
N GLN A 135 -12.31 -9.30 -0.11
CA GLN A 135 -12.25 -10.76 -0.09
C GLN A 135 -11.33 -11.25 -1.21
N HIS A 136 -10.89 -12.52 -1.17
CA HIS A 136 -10.24 -13.15 -2.32
C HIS A 136 -11.17 -13.17 -3.54
N LEU A 137 -10.61 -13.06 -4.75
CA LEU A 137 -11.34 -13.17 -6.00
C LEU A 137 -11.20 -14.58 -6.59
N TYR A 138 -12.22 -15.06 -7.31
CA TYR A 138 -12.13 -16.31 -8.05
C TYR A 138 -11.03 -16.26 -9.12
N ARG A 139 -10.07 -17.19 -9.05
CA ARG A 139 -8.91 -17.26 -9.93
C ARG A 139 -9.23 -17.97 -11.25
N TYR A 140 -10.04 -19.02 -11.19
CA TYR A 140 -10.47 -19.84 -12.33
C TYR A 140 -11.81 -20.52 -12.02
N PRO A 141 -12.53 -21.07 -13.01
CA PRO A 141 -13.77 -21.82 -12.78
C PRO A 141 -13.56 -23.02 -11.82
N GLY A 142 -14.40 -23.12 -10.80
CA GLY A 142 -14.30 -24.15 -9.77
C GLY A 142 -13.27 -23.88 -8.66
N ASP A 143 -12.73 -22.68 -8.58
CA ASP A 143 -11.86 -22.25 -7.49
C ASP A 143 -12.58 -22.27 -6.13
N ASN A 144 -11.82 -22.39 -5.06
CA ASN A 144 -12.34 -22.38 -3.69
C ASN A 144 -11.35 -21.73 -2.73
N LEU A 145 -11.85 -21.27 -1.60
CA LEU A 145 -11.06 -20.53 -0.62
C LEU A 145 -9.82 -21.26 -0.10
N HIS A 146 -9.91 -22.59 0.12
CA HIS A 146 -8.78 -23.35 0.62
C HIS A 146 -7.57 -23.34 -0.34
N ALA A 147 -7.84 -23.24 -1.64
CA ALA A 147 -6.77 -23.20 -2.64
C ALA A 147 -6.01 -21.87 -2.66
N HIS A 148 -6.47 -20.82 -1.96
CA HIS A 148 -5.79 -19.53 -1.87
C HIS A 148 -4.62 -19.53 -0.87
N ALA A 149 -4.62 -20.45 0.10
CA ALA A 149 -3.55 -20.59 1.07
C ALA A 149 -2.51 -21.61 0.60
N ASP A 150 -1.23 -21.23 0.55
CA ASP A 150 -0.11 -22.13 0.26
C ASP A 150 0.40 -22.81 1.52
N THR A 151 0.22 -22.15 2.67
CA THR A 151 0.71 -22.59 3.97
C THR A 151 -0.40 -22.46 5.02
N THR A 152 -0.21 -23.13 6.14
CA THR A 152 -1.08 -22.94 7.32
C THR A 152 -1.02 -21.51 7.84
N SER A 153 0.09 -20.82 7.69
CA SER A 153 0.22 -19.41 8.03
C SER A 153 -0.63 -18.52 7.12
N ASP A 154 -0.62 -18.76 5.80
CA ASP A 154 -1.48 -18.03 4.86
C ASP A 154 -2.95 -18.22 5.22
N TRP A 155 -3.35 -19.47 5.52
CA TRP A 155 -4.72 -19.75 5.95
C TRP A 155 -5.09 -19.01 7.24
N ALA A 156 -4.20 -19.01 8.23
CA ALA A 156 -4.43 -18.33 9.50
C ALA A 156 -4.53 -16.80 9.34
N ASN A 157 -3.75 -16.23 8.42
CA ASN A 157 -3.70 -14.78 8.23
C ASN A 157 -4.81 -14.26 7.31
N TYR A 158 -5.16 -15.01 6.25
CA TYR A 158 -5.97 -14.49 5.14
C TYR A 158 -7.27 -15.27 4.92
N GLY A 159 -7.39 -16.51 5.43
CA GLY A 159 -8.58 -17.37 5.21
C GLY A 159 -9.89 -16.77 5.73
N GLU A 160 -9.85 -15.99 6.82
CA GLU A 160 -11.05 -15.34 7.36
C GLU A 160 -11.62 -14.24 6.43
N ALA A 161 -10.84 -13.75 5.46
CA ALA A 161 -11.35 -12.77 4.51
C ALA A 161 -12.44 -13.35 3.61
N GLY A 162 -12.44 -14.67 3.40
CA GLY A 162 -13.37 -15.34 2.53
C GLY A 162 -13.10 -15.11 1.04
N ILE A 163 -14.00 -15.63 0.20
CA ILE A 163 -13.98 -15.42 -1.25
C ILE A 163 -15.21 -14.60 -1.65
N ALA A 164 -15.06 -13.70 -2.61
CA ALA A 164 -16.14 -12.84 -3.08
C ALA A 164 -17.32 -13.66 -3.62
N PRO A 165 -18.58 -13.23 -3.41
CA PRO A 165 -19.75 -13.97 -3.87
C PRO A 165 -19.92 -14.00 -5.40
N SER A 166 -19.18 -13.15 -6.11
CA SER A 166 -19.21 -13.01 -7.57
C SER A 166 -17.82 -12.81 -8.14
N LEU A 167 -17.71 -12.91 -9.45
CA LEU A 167 -16.47 -12.55 -10.16
C LEU A 167 -16.20 -11.06 -10.04
N GLY A 168 -14.91 -10.69 -9.98
CA GLY A 168 -14.49 -9.31 -10.16
C GLY A 168 -14.80 -8.78 -11.57
N ALA A 169 -14.65 -7.47 -11.76
CA ALA A 169 -14.98 -6.79 -13.03
C ALA A 169 -14.24 -7.34 -14.25
N TRP A 170 -13.09 -7.96 -14.04
CA TRP A 170 -12.28 -8.52 -15.13
C TRP A 170 -12.50 -10.03 -15.33
N GLY A 171 -13.44 -10.64 -14.60
CA GLY A 171 -13.70 -12.08 -14.64
C GLY A 171 -12.62 -12.89 -13.91
N TYR A 172 -12.36 -14.10 -14.39
CA TYR A 172 -11.31 -14.95 -13.84
C TYR A 172 -9.90 -14.45 -14.21
N PHE A 173 -8.90 -14.78 -13.38
CA PHE A 173 -7.48 -14.54 -13.69
C PHE A 173 -6.94 -15.52 -14.73
N ALA A 174 -7.48 -16.75 -14.76
CA ALA A 174 -7.18 -17.75 -15.79
C ALA A 174 -8.44 -18.47 -16.25
N PRO A 175 -8.48 -18.97 -17.50
CA PRO A 175 -9.65 -19.67 -18.04
C PRO A 175 -9.90 -21.05 -17.41
N SER A 176 -8.87 -21.66 -16.77
CA SER A 176 -8.97 -22.94 -16.10
C SER A 176 -7.90 -23.10 -15.00
N LYS A 177 -8.07 -24.09 -14.13
CA LYS A 177 -7.06 -24.43 -13.13
C LYS A 177 -5.72 -24.83 -13.74
N THR A 178 -5.74 -25.54 -14.87
CA THR A 178 -4.52 -26.04 -15.56
C THR A 178 -3.75 -24.93 -16.27
N SER A 179 -4.39 -23.83 -16.61
CA SER A 179 -3.74 -22.65 -17.23
C SER A 179 -3.40 -21.54 -16.22
N PHE A 180 -3.76 -21.71 -14.95
CA PHE A 180 -3.47 -20.78 -13.89
C PHE A 180 -1.98 -20.83 -13.53
N THR A 181 -1.29 -19.70 -13.70
CA THR A 181 0.15 -19.57 -13.51
C THR A 181 0.50 -18.90 -12.18
N ASP A 182 1.77 -18.99 -11.77
CA ASP A 182 2.27 -18.21 -10.62
C ASP A 182 2.11 -16.71 -10.82
N ALA A 183 2.24 -16.21 -12.04
CA ALA A 183 1.98 -14.81 -12.36
C ALA A 183 0.52 -14.41 -12.13
N ASP A 184 -0.43 -15.28 -12.46
CA ASP A 184 -1.86 -15.04 -12.19
C ASP A 184 -2.17 -15.12 -10.70
N LYS A 185 -1.50 -16.03 -9.99
CA LYS A 185 -1.56 -16.12 -8.53
C LYS A 185 -1.07 -14.85 -7.86
N GLN A 186 0.05 -14.29 -8.31
CA GLN A 186 0.57 -13.02 -7.77
C GLN A 186 -0.40 -11.85 -8.06
N LYS A 187 -1.06 -11.82 -9.22
CA LYS A 187 -2.07 -10.80 -9.52
C LYS A 187 -3.29 -10.89 -8.60
N GLU A 188 -3.73 -12.10 -8.25
CA GLU A 188 -4.84 -12.29 -7.33
C GLU A 188 -4.42 -11.96 -5.89
N ARG A 189 -3.25 -12.39 -5.45
CA ARG A 189 -2.71 -12.06 -4.12
C ARG A 189 -2.56 -10.55 -3.91
N TYR A 190 -2.05 -9.86 -4.90
CA TYR A 190 -1.77 -8.42 -4.81
C TYR A 190 -2.70 -7.64 -5.73
N TYR A 191 -4.01 -7.75 -5.49
CA TYR A 191 -4.96 -6.96 -6.25
C TYR A 191 -5.55 -5.80 -5.45
N LEU A 192 -6.00 -4.81 -6.22
CA LEU A 192 -6.78 -3.67 -5.77
C LEU A 192 -8.11 -3.67 -6.50
N ALA A 193 -9.19 -3.37 -5.78
CA ALA A 193 -10.43 -2.90 -6.36
C ALA A 193 -10.40 -1.37 -6.37
N ILE A 194 -10.38 -0.74 -7.55
CA ILE A 194 -10.30 0.72 -7.68
C ILE A 194 -11.54 1.25 -8.39
N GLN A 195 -12.06 2.41 -7.96
CA GLN A 195 -13.19 3.09 -8.57
C GLN A 195 -12.84 3.65 -9.97
N THR A 196 -12.47 2.75 -10.90
CA THR A 196 -12.05 3.10 -12.27
C THR A 196 -13.17 3.79 -13.04
N PHE A 197 -14.43 3.49 -12.71
CA PHE A 197 -15.62 4.07 -13.31
C PHE A 197 -15.80 5.57 -13.01
N LEU A 198 -15.06 6.11 -12.02
CA LEU A 198 -15.02 7.54 -11.72
C LEU A 198 -13.92 8.29 -12.50
N ALA A 199 -13.13 7.58 -13.33
CA ALA A 199 -12.14 8.24 -14.19
C ALA A 199 -12.87 9.07 -15.26
N SER A 200 -12.40 10.31 -15.47
CA SER A 200 -13.00 11.21 -16.48
C SER A 200 -12.97 10.60 -17.86
N GLY A 201 -14.11 10.52 -18.55
CA GLY A 201 -14.25 9.91 -19.87
C GLY A 201 -14.41 8.39 -19.88
N PHE A 202 -14.57 7.75 -18.70
CA PHE A 202 -14.74 6.29 -18.60
C PHE A 202 -16.00 5.80 -19.35
N ALA A 203 -17.15 6.46 -19.16
CA ALA A 203 -18.40 6.04 -19.75
C ALA A 203 -18.38 6.14 -21.28
N GLU A 204 -17.75 7.18 -21.83
CA GLU A 204 -17.65 7.45 -23.26
C GLU A 204 -16.67 6.50 -23.98
N ASN A 205 -15.70 5.95 -23.23
CA ASN A 205 -14.61 5.15 -23.78
C ASN A 205 -14.40 3.84 -22.98
N PHE A 206 -15.48 3.20 -22.57
CA PHE A 206 -15.46 2.06 -21.65
C PHE A 206 -14.45 0.98 -22.01
N ALA A 207 -14.42 0.52 -23.28
CA ALA A 207 -13.52 -0.55 -23.73
C ALA A 207 -12.05 -0.16 -23.56
N ARG A 208 -11.67 1.07 -23.95
CA ARG A 208 -10.30 1.59 -23.78
C ARG A 208 -9.90 1.65 -22.32
N TYR A 209 -10.78 2.14 -21.44
CA TYR A 209 -10.50 2.29 -20.01
C TYR A 209 -10.42 0.93 -19.33
N ARG A 210 -11.32 0.00 -19.66
CA ARG A 210 -11.27 -1.38 -19.16
C ARG A 210 -9.92 -2.03 -19.51
N ASP A 211 -9.51 -1.97 -20.76
CA ASP A 211 -8.29 -2.61 -21.24
C ASP A 211 -7.04 -1.93 -20.65
N PHE A 212 -7.09 -0.62 -20.43
CA PHE A 212 -6.02 0.11 -19.76
C PHE A 212 -5.88 -0.26 -18.28
N PHE A 213 -6.99 -0.30 -17.54
CA PHE A 213 -6.97 -0.54 -16.10
C PHE A 213 -6.75 -2.00 -15.73
N LYS A 214 -7.21 -2.94 -16.55
CA LYS A 214 -7.08 -4.37 -16.27
C LYS A 214 -5.64 -4.76 -15.99
N PHE A 215 -5.36 -5.20 -14.76
CA PHE A 215 -4.05 -5.61 -14.26
C PHE A 215 -2.94 -4.55 -14.40
N ARG A 216 -3.31 -3.28 -14.47
CA ARG A 216 -2.35 -2.18 -14.43
C ARG A 216 -1.66 -2.14 -13.08
N LYS A 217 -0.32 -2.06 -13.08
CA LYS A 217 0.47 -1.97 -11.84
C LYS A 217 0.30 -0.64 -11.14
N MET A 218 0.19 -0.73 -9.83
CA MET A 218 0.05 0.40 -8.91
C MET A 218 1.02 0.23 -7.76
N LEU A 219 1.60 1.33 -7.29
CA LEU A 219 2.25 1.43 -6.00
C LEU A 219 1.22 1.93 -4.99
N VAL A 220 1.05 1.19 -3.89
CA VAL A 220 0.23 1.61 -2.74
C VAL A 220 1.15 1.85 -1.56
N VAL A 221 1.02 2.99 -0.90
CA VAL A 221 1.85 3.37 0.25
C VAL A 221 0.95 3.85 1.39
N ASN A 222 1.16 3.32 2.57
CA ASN A 222 0.58 3.86 3.78
C ASN A 222 1.43 5.07 4.25
N PRO A 223 0.95 6.32 4.14
CA PRO A 223 1.76 7.49 4.45
C PRO A 223 2.10 7.62 5.94
N LYS A 224 1.40 6.88 6.83
CA LYS A 224 1.65 6.91 8.28
C LYS A 224 2.76 5.97 8.73
N THR A 225 3.00 4.90 7.98
CA THR A 225 3.98 3.87 8.34
C THR A 225 5.11 3.72 7.33
N GLY A 226 4.95 4.26 6.11
CA GLY A 226 5.88 4.08 5.01
C GLY A 226 5.83 2.69 4.35
N GLN A 227 5.03 1.77 4.88
CA GLN A 227 4.85 0.44 4.29
C GLN A 227 4.22 0.54 2.90
N ALA A 228 4.74 -0.23 1.97
CA ALA A 228 4.37 -0.14 0.58
C ALA A 228 4.25 -1.51 -0.10
N VAL A 229 3.39 -1.58 -1.11
CA VAL A 229 3.18 -2.78 -1.92
C VAL A 229 2.95 -2.41 -3.38
N VAL A 230 3.51 -3.20 -4.28
CA VAL A 230 3.15 -3.17 -5.70
C VAL A 230 2.00 -4.15 -5.93
N ALA A 231 0.90 -3.65 -6.45
CA ALA A 231 -0.30 -4.42 -6.71
C ALA A 231 -0.84 -4.14 -8.13
N VAL A 232 -1.83 -4.91 -8.58
CA VAL A 232 -2.51 -4.66 -9.85
C VAL A 232 -3.96 -4.24 -9.62
N ILE A 233 -4.53 -3.48 -10.54
CA ILE A 233 -5.97 -3.25 -10.56
C ILE A 233 -6.64 -4.55 -10.99
N GLY A 234 -7.13 -5.33 -10.01
CA GLY A 234 -7.76 -6.65 -10.23
C GLY A 234 -9.28 -6.58 -10.30
N ASP A 235 -9.88 -5.48 -9.83
CA ASP A 235 -11.33 -5.27 -9.84
C ASP A 235 -11.69 -3.79 -9.99
N ALA A 236 -12.94 -3.52 -10.39
CA ALA A 236 -13.54 -2.19 -10.44
C ALA A 236 -14.50 -2.02 -9.25
N GLY A 237 -14.08 -1.25 -8.26
CA GLY A 237 -14.83 -1.05 -7.01
C GLY A 237 -13.99 -0.29 -5.99
N PRO A 238 -14.40 -0.20 -4.76
CA PRO A 238 -15.72 -0.51 -4.22
C PRO A 238 -16.79 0.51 -4.65
N ALA A 239 -18.07 0.19 -4.38
CA ALA A 239 -19.15 1.16 -4.61
C ALA A 239 -19.00 2.38 -3.68
N GLU A 240 -19.40 3.56 -4.13
CA GLU A 240 -19.21 4.83 -3.41
C GLU A 240 -19.87 4.86 -2.03
N TRP A 241 -21.04 4.22 -1.90
CA TRP A 241 -21.77 4.13 -0.61
C TRP A 241 -21.01 3.39 0.50
N THR A 242 -19.96 2.63 0.17
CA THR A 242 -19.11 1.96 1.18
C THR A 242 -18.23 2.94 1.96
N GLY A 243 -18.09 4.18 1.49
CA GLY A 243 -17.17 5.16 2.04
C GLY A 243 -15.69 4.78 1.90
N LYS A 244 -15.37 3.80 1.04
CA LYS A 244 -14.02 3.44 0.60
C LYS A 244 -13.78 4.04 -0.79
N HIS A 245 -12.53 4.39 -1.09
CA HIS A 245 -12.12 4.85 -2.43
C HIS A 245 -11.45 3.74 -3.23
N LEU A 246 -10.87 2.77 -2.51
CA LEU A 246 -10.32 1.55 -3.08
C LEU A 246 -10.41 0.42 -2.06
N GLY A 247 -10.30 -0.79 -2.54
CA GLY A 247 -10.16 -2.01 -1.75
C GLY A 247 -8.83 -2.68 -2.01
N GLY A 248 -8.32 -3.42 -1.04
CA GLY A 248 -7.12 -4.25 -1.19
C GLY A 248 -7.41 -5.69 -0.81
N SER A 249 -6.81 -6.65 -1.52
CA SER A 249 -6.77 -8.06 -1.12
C SER A 249 -6.31 -8.20 0.34
N PRO A 250 -6.56 -9.32 1.00
CA PRO A 250 -6.08 -9.54 2.37
C PRO A 250 -4.57 -9.33 2.50
N GLU A 251 -3.78 -9.78 1.53
CA GLU A 251 -2.33 -9.64 1.49
C GLU A 251 -1.90 -8.18 1.28
N VAL A 252 -2.57 -7.42 0.42
CA VAL A 252 -2.32 -5.98 0.25
C VAL A 252 -2.57 -5.24 1.55
N MET A 253 -3.67 -5.56 2.25
CA MET A 253 -4.01 -4.93 3.53
C MET A 253 -2.96 -5.23 4.61
N ASP A 254 -2.40 -6.44 4.60
CA ASP A 254 -1.32 -6.83 5.52
C ASP A 254 -0.03 -6.07 5.19
N MET A 255 0.38 -6.03 3.93
CA MET A 255 1.60 -5.35 3.49
C MET A 255 1.59 -3.84 3.76
N VAL A 256 0.43 -3.19 3.75
CA VAL A 256 0.31 -1.77 4.12
C VAL A 256 -0.01 -1.55 5.61
N GLY A 257 0.03 -2.59 6.43
CA GLY A 257 -0.18 -2.53 7.88
C GLY A 257 -1.61 -2.24 8.31
N LEU A 258 -2.60 -2.61 7.49
CA LEU A 258 -4.03 -2.37 7.73
C LEU A 258 -4.87 -3.66 7.83
N ALA A 259 -4.24 -4.84 7.98
CA ALA A 259 -4.94 -6.11 8.12
C ALA A 259 -5.72 -6.25 9.44
N THR A 260 -5.31 -5.52 10.48
CA THR A 260 -5.90 -5.57 11.82
C THR A 260 -6.57 -4.26 12.22
N GLY A 261 -7.40 -4.31 13.25
CA GLY A 261 -8.15 -3.14 13.73
C GLY A 261 -9.32 -2.78 12.81
N PRO A 262 -9.46 -1.51 12.40
CA PRO A 262 -10.57 -1.07 11.55
C PRO A 262 -10.55 -1.65 10.13
N ARG A 263 -9.43 -2.27 9.71
CA ARG A 263 -9.19 -2.76 8.35
C ARG A 263 -9.49 -1.72 7.27
N LYS A 264 -9.23 -0.45 7.58
CA LYS A 264 -9.44 0.72 6.72
C LYS A 264 -8.47 1.82 7.12
N GLY A 265 -7.90 2.52 6.15
CA GLY A 265 -6.99 3.64 6.43
C GLY A 265 -6.65 4.45 5.18
N PRO A 266 -5.98 5.62 5.35
CA PRO A 266 -5.51 6.42 4.24
C PRO A 266 -4.31 5.77 3.55
N VAL A 267 -4.32 5.78 2.22
CA VAL A 267 -3.18 5.36 1.39
C VAL A 267 -3.01 6.26 0.18
N LEU A 268 -1.76 6.41 -0.24
CA LEU A 268 -1.39 6.92 -1.56
C LEU A 268 -1.40 5.75 -2.55
N TYR A 269 -1.86 5.98 -3.78
CA TYR A 269 -1.86 4.96 -4.83
C TYR A 269 -1.67 5.58 -6.21
N PHE A 270 -0.63 5.16 -6.89
CA PHE A 270 -0.18 5.74 -8.15
C PHE A 270 0.15 4.64 -9.15
N PHE A 271 0.06 4.95 -10.45
CA PHE A 271 0.55 4.04 -11.48
C PHE A 271 2.06 3.86 -11.40
N ILE A 272 2.50 2.67 -11.79
CA ILE A 272 3.91 2.40 -12.07
C ILE A 272 4.08 2.40 -13.59
N ASP A 273 4.96 3.24 -14.09
CA ASP A 273 5.36 3.24 -15.51
C ASP A 273 6.45 2.18 -15.72
N ASP A 274 6.01 0.96 -16.02
CA ASP A 274 6.84 -0.25 -16.14
C ASP A 274 6.54 -0.98 -17.47
N PRO A 275 6.92 -0.39 -18.61
CA PRO A 275 6.63 -0.98 -19.94
C PRO A 275 7.33 -2.33 -20.16
N GLU A 276 8.44 -2.57 -19.48
CA GLU A 276 9.20 -3.81 -19.59
C GLU A 276 8.77 -4.89 -18.58
N ASN A 277 7.76 -4.58 -17.75
CA ASN A 277 7.22 -5.47 -16.71
C ASN A 277 8.29 -6.01 -15.72
N LYS A 278 9.26 -5.16 -15.36
CA LYS A 278 10.38 -5.52 -14.48
C LYS A 278 10.09 -5.36 -13.00
N VAL A 279 9.12 -4.52 -12.62
CA VAL A 279 8.75 -4.30 -11.22
C VAL A 279 7.88 -5.45 -10.74
N PRO A 280 8.34 -6.27 -9.76
CA PRO A 280 7.58 -7.41 -9.27
C PRO A 280 6.36 -6.95 -8.46
N LEU A 281 5.33 -7.81 -8.39
CA LEU A 281 4.22 -7.64 -7.45
C LEU A 281 4.63 -8.07 -6.05
N GLY A 282 4.02 -7.46 -5.05
CA GLY A 282 4.26 -7.77 -3.63
C GLY A 282 4.87 -6.63 -2.83
N PRO A 283 5.34 -6.91 -1.60
CA PRO A 283 5.93 -5.90 -0.74
C PRO A 283 7.19 -5.32 -1.37
N VAL A 284 7.37 -3.99 -1.24
CA VAL A 284 8.58 -3.29 -1.68
C VAL A 284 9.24 -2.62 -0.49
N SER A 285 10.53 -2.82 -0.40
CA SER A 285 11.37 -2.20 0.64
C SER A 285 11.94 -0.88 0.14
N VAL A 286 12.01 0.09 1.04
CA VAL A 286 12.66 1.38 0.83
C VAL A 286 14.19 1.26 0.85
#